data_fa53a6d73e9077570947e8a5eee9ef68
#
_entry.id   fa53a6d73e9077570947e8a5eee9ef68
#
_cell.length_a   1.000
_cell.length_b   1.000
_cell.length_c   1.000
_cell.angle_alpha   90.00
_cell.angle_beta   90.00
_cell.angle_gamma   90.00
#
_symmetry.space_group_name_H-M   'P 1'
#
loop_
_entity.id
_entity.type
_entity.pdbx_description
1 polymer ?
#
loop_
_entity_poly.entity_id
_entity_poly.type
_entity_poly.pdbx_seq_one_letter_code
_entity_poly.pdbx_strand_id
1 'polypeptide(L)'
;WLEGRLDGWQRTAPRRLCHRDFRSGNFLVEAGRLTAVLDWEFAGWSDPAEDIGWLCARCWRFGNDDLVVGGIAGFAPFKQAYEAESGTIIDIAAVVYWQLVAEIRWAIIALQQQERALFGGETSLELALSGYLAAEMESNMLALISAMESGVKEGPV
;
A
#
# COMPACT_ATOMS: atom_id res chain seq x y z
N TRP A 1 7.24 -4.81 17.29
CA TRP A 1 7.29 -3.38 16.96
C TRP A 1 5.89 -2.81 16.71
N LEU A 2 5.08 -3.40 15.83
CA LEU A 2 3.70 -2.96 15.55
C LEU A 2 2.83 -3.00 16.82
N GLU A 3 2.86 -4.10 17.59
CA GLU A 3 2.08 -4.26 18.82
C GLU A 3 2.37 -3.13 19.82
N GLY A 4 3.64 -2.76 20.02
CA GLY A 4 4.01 -1.69 20.94
C GLY A 4 3.63 -0.29 20.46
N ARG A 5 3.30 -0.13 19.16
CA ARG A 5 2.84 1.16 18.57
C ARG A 5 1.33 1.27 18.50
N LEU A 6 0.60 0.15 18.47
CA LEU A 6 -0.87 0.15 18.43
C LEU A 6 -1.50 0.84 19.63
N ASP A 7 -0.88 0.74 20.81
CA ASP A 7 -1.39 1.36 22.05
C ASP A 7 -1.27 2.90 22.01
N GLY A 8 -0.36 3.45 21.22
CA GLY A 8 -0.19 4.89 21.02
C GLY A 8 -0.86 5.43 19.76
N TRP A 9 -1.42 4.56 18.91
CA TRP A 9 -2.06 4.95 17.67
C TRP A 9 -3.46 5.52 17.95
N GLN A 10 -3.56 6.83 18.04
CA GLN A 10 -4.85 7.51 18.03
C GLN A 10 -5.25 7.75 16.57
N ARG A 11 -6.36 7.16 16.16
CA ARG A 11 -6.96 7.47 14.86
C ARG A 11 -7.34 8.94 14.83
N THR A 12 -6.67 9.70 13.97
CA THR A 12 -6.91 11.13 13.82
C THR A 12 -7.99 11.42 12.79
N ALA A 13 -8.19 10.52 11.82
CA ALA A 13 -9.16 10.70 10.76
C ALA A 13 -10.47 9.92 11.00
N PRO A 14 -11.63 10.52 10.66
CA PRO A 14 -12.90 9.80 10.68
C PRO A 14 -12.88 8.69 9.62
N ARG A 15 -13.47 7.52 9.95
CA ARG A 15 -13.59 6.41 9.00
C ARG A 15 -14.34 6.84 7.74
N ARG A 16 -13.86 6.35 6.60
CA ARG A 16 -14.48 6.51 5.28
C ARG A 16 -14.62 5.13 4.63
N LEU A 17 -15.41 5.08 3.57
CA LEU A 17 -15.41 3.92 2.68
C LEU A 17 -14.06 3.90 1.97
N CYS A 18 -13.27 2.86 2.21
CA CYS A 18 -11.99 2.59 1.59
C CYS A 18 -12.11 1.40 0.65
N HIS A 19 -11.34 1.41 -0.41
CA HIS A 19 -11.28 0.33 -1.39
C HIS A 19 -10.54 -0.90 -0.83
N ARG A 20 -9.46 -0.65 -0.10
CA ARG A 20 -8.59 -1.62 0.58
C ARG A 20 -7.79 -2.53 -0.36
N ASP A 21 -7.88 -2.30 -1.67
CA ASP A 21 -6.99 -2.80 -2.73
C ASP A 21 -6.79 -1.70 -3.80
N PHE A 22 -6.59 -0.45 -3.33
CA PHE A 22 -6.47 0.72 -4.20
C PHE A 22 -5.07 0.79 -4.81
N ARG A 23 -4.92 0.28 -6.03
CA ARG A 23 -3.66 0.20 -6.78
C ARG A 23 -3.88 0.45 -8.26
N SER A 24 -2.81 0.83 -8.97
CA SER A 24 -2.89 1.16 -10.41
C SER A 24 -3.41 0.01 -11.29
N GLY A 25 -3.21 -1.25 -10.89
CA GLY A 25 -3.78 -2.41 -11.57
C GLY A 25 -5.31 -2.49 -11.55
N ASN A 26 -5.97 -1.77 -10.63
CA ASN A 26 -7.43 -1.71 -10.52
C ASN A 26 -8.02 -0.44 -11.13
N PHE A 27 -7.24 0.31 -11.93
CA PHE A 27 -7.68 1.52 -12.60
C PHE A 27 -8.01 1.28 -14.07
N LEU A 28 -9.18 1.72 -14.50
CA LEU A 28 -9.46 1.89 -15.93
C LEU A 28 -9.14 3.31 -16.33
N VAL A 29 -8.32 3.42 -17.38
CA VAL A 29 -7.86 4.70 -17.91
C VAL A 29 -8.20 4.78 -19.39
N GLU A 30 -8.89 5.84 -19.81
CA GLU A 30 -9.20 6.14 -21.20
C GLU A 30 -8.79 7.57 -21.54
N ALA A 31 -8.05 7.73 -22.62
CA ALA A 31 -7.53 9.03 -23.07
C ALA A 31 -6.81 9.83 -21.95
N GLY A 32 -6.04 9.14 -21.09
CA GLY A 32 -5.30 9.76 -19.98
C GLY A 32 -6.16 10.16 -18.77
N ARG A 33 -7.40 9.70 -18.70
CA ARG A 33 -8.32 10.00 -17.60
C ARG A 33 -8.72 8.71 -16.90
N LEU A 34 -8.74 8.71 -15.57
CA LEU A 34 -9.32 7.63 -14.79
C LEU A 34 -10.84 7.59 -15.04
N THR A 35 -11.33 6.45 -15.54
CA THR A 35 -12.76 6.28 -15.88
C THR A 35 -13.47 5.35 -14.90
N ALA A 36 -12.75 4.42 -14.26
CA ALA A 36 -13.30 3.56 -13.20
C ALA A 36 -12.21 3.03 -12.28
N VAL A 37 -12.61 2.67 -11.07
CA VAL A 37 -11.85 1.84 -10.13
C VAL A 37 -12.58 0.52 -10.01
N LEU A 38 -11.86 -0.59 -10.20
CA LEU A 38 -12.37 -1.96 -10.22
C LEU A 38 -12.05 -2.68 -8.91
N ASP A 39 -12.68 -3.84 -8.72
CA ASP A 39 -12.33 -4.81 -7.68
C ASP A 39 -12.59 -4.33 -6.25
N TRP A 40 -13.83 -3.97 -5.97
CA TRP A 40 -14.32 -3.47 -4.69
C TRP A 40 -14.62 -4.56 -3.65
N GLU A 41 -14.18 -5.79 -3.87
CA GLU A 41 -14.53 -6.93 -3.01
C GLU A 41 -14.04 -6.78 -1.56
N PHE A 42 -12.94 -6.02 -1.34
CA PHE A 42 -12.41 -5.75 -0.01
C PHE A 42 -12.91 -4.44 0.62
N ALA A 43 -13.80 -3.72 -0.07
CA ALA A 43 -14.23 -2.40 0.38
C ALA A 43 -14.85 -2.43 1.77
N GLY A 44 -14.53 -1.42 2.57
CA GLY A 44 -15.00 -1.33 3.95
C GLY A 44 -14.70 0.01 4.61
N TRP A 45 -15.25 0.21 5.81
CA TRP A 45 -15.03 1.41 6.59
C TRP A 45 -13.69 1.37 7.30
N SER A 46 -12.77 2.24 6.89
CA SER A 46 -11.42 2.32 7.45
C SER A 46 -10.89 3.76 7.49
N ASP A 47 -9.63 3.91 7.88
CA ASP A 47 -8.87 5.15 7.75
C ASP A 47 -8.54 5.38 6.27
N PRO A 48 -8.80 6.55 5.69
CA PRO A 48 -8.43 6.86 4.30
C PRO A 48 -6.94 6.66 3.99
N ALA A 49 -6.07 6.79 4.98
CA ALA A 49 -4.65 6.52 4.83
C ALA A 49 -4.34 5.05 4.47
N GLU A 50 -5.27 4.10 4.70
CA GLU A 50 -5.11 2.70 4.28
C GLU A 50 -4.99 2.59 2.76
N ASP A 51 -5.89 3.23 2.01
CA ASP A 51 -5.84 3.22 0.55
C ASP A 51 -4.61 3.95 0.00
N ILE A 52 -4.22 5.06 0.62
CA ILE A 52 -3.03 5.82 0.23
C ILE A 52 -1.76 5.00 0.52
N GLY A 53 -1.65 4.40 1.69
CA GLY A 53 -0.52 3.55 2.07
C GLY A 53 -0.41 2.32 1.17
N TRP A 54 -1.54 1.68 0.83
CA TRP A 54 -1.58 0.56 -0.11
C TRP A 54 -1.08 0.97 -1.49
N LEU A 55 -1.56 2.10 -2.04
CA LEU A 55 -1.12 2.62 -3.33
C LEU A 55 0.38 2.98 -3.34
N CYS A 56 0.93 3.43 -2.21
CA CYS A 56 2.34 3.78 -2.08
C CYS A 56 3.26 2.58 -1.79
N ALA A 57 2.72 1.39 -1.53
CA ALA A 57 3.53 0.21 -1.28
C ALA A 57 4.45 -0.10 -2.48
N ARG A 58 5.67 -0.53 -2.18
CA ARG A 58 6.72 -0.67 -3.20
C ARG A 58 6.37 -1.69 -4.28
N CYS A 59 5.67 -2.76 -3.90
CA CYS A 59 5.21 -3.79 -4.83
C CYS A 59 4.31 -3.26 -5.97
N TRP A 60 3.67 -2.11 -5.80
CA TRP A 60 2.82 -1.49 -6.82
C TRP A 60 3.50 -0.42 -7.67
N ARG A 61 4.81 -0.21 -7.51
CA ARG A 61 5.58 0.78 -8.29
C ARG A 61 6.12 0.24 -9.61
N PHE A 62 6.10 -1.08 -9.80
CA PHE A 62 6.51 -1.75 -11.05
C PHE A 62 7.90 -1.30 -11.56
N GLY A 63 8.84 -1.11 -10.64
CA GLY A 63 10.21 -0.67 -10.94
C GLY A 63 10.40 0.85 -11.06
N ASN A 64 9.34 1.64 -10.92
CA ASN A 64 9.41 3.12 -10.91
C ASN A 64 9.50 3.64 -9.47
N ASP A 65 10.55 3.30 -8.76
CA ASP A 65 10.69 3.57 -7.33
C ASP A 65 10.62 5.06 -6.97
N ASP A 66 11.05 5.94 -7.86
CA ASP A 66 10.96 7.41 -7.70
C ASP A 66 9.51 7.93 -7.75
N LEU A 67 8.59 7.16 -8.33
CA LEU A 67 7.18 7.48 -8.42
C LEU A 67 6.39 6.70 -7.35
N VAL A 68 6.55 7.12 -6.10
CA VAL A 68 6.05 6.39 -4.92
C VAL A 68 4.54 6.16 -4.89
N VAL A 69 3.76 6.91 -5.66
CA VAL A 69 2.31 6.74 -5.76
C VAL A 69 2.02 5.80 -6.93
N GLY A 70 1.98 4.49 -6.65
CA GLY A 70 1.60 3.45 -7.60
C GLY A 70 2.48 3.34 -8.84
N GLY A 71 3.72 3.85 -8.80
CA GLY A 71 4.63 3.90 -9.95
C GLY A 71 4.26 4.94 -11.03
N ILE A 72 3.30 5.82 -10.75
CA ILE A 72 2.74 6.76 -11.74
C ILE A 72 2.88 8.24 -11.34
N ALA A 73 3.08 8.54 -10.05
CA ALA A 73 3.23 9.92 -9.59
C ALA A 73 4.14 10.02 -8.36
N GLY A 74 4.71 11.22 -8.15
CA GLY A 74 5.37 11.57 -6.89
C GLY A 74 4.37 11.89 -5.79
N PHE A 75 4.77 11.77 -4.52
CA PHE A 75 3.86 11.96 -3.39
C PHE A 75 3.40 13.41 -3.23
N ALA A 76 4.29 14.39 -3.41
CA ALA A 76 3.96 15.80 -3.20
C ALA A 76 2.82 16.31 -4.09
N PRO A 77 2.83 16.09 -5.43
CA PRO A 77 1.71 16.49 -6.29
C PRO A 77 0.41 15.71 -5.98
N PHE A 78 0.52 14.42 -5.65
CA PHE A 78 -0.63 13.62 -5.21
C PHE A 78 -1.26 14.18 -3.93
N LYS A 79 -0.43 14.44 -2.91
CA LYS A 79 -0.87 15.01 -1.64
C LYS A 79 -1.61 16.33 -1.86
N GLN A 80 -1.01 17.24 -2.64
CA GLN A 80 -1.62 18.53 -2.94
C GLN A 80 -3.01 18.38 -3.59
N ALA A 81 -3.12 17.52 -4.58
CA ALA A 81 -4.39 17.28 -5.29
C ALA A 81 -5.43 16.63 -4.38
N TYR A 82 -5.03 15.62 -3.59
CA TYR A 82 -5.92 14.93 -2.66
C TYR A 82 -6.47 15.88 -1.60
N GLU A 83 -5.61 16.69 -0.98
CA GLU A 83 -6.01 17.66 0.06
C GLU A 83 -6.91 18.76 -0.50
N ALA A 84 -6.63 19.23 -1.71
CA ALA A 84 -7.48 20.23 -2.38
C ALA A 84 -8.87 19.69 -2.70
N GLU A 85 -8.98 18.43 -3.15
CA GLU A 85 -10.26 17.82 -3.54
C GLU A 85 -11.05 17.32 -2.32
N SER A 86 -10.38 16.67 -1.36
CA SER A 86 -11.05 16.06 -0.20
C SER A 86 -11.32 17.06 0.95
N GLY A 87 -10.60 18.16 0.99
CA GLY A 87 -10.58 19.08 2.13
C GLY A 87 -9.95 18.48 3.40
N THR A 88 -9.26 17.35 3.28
CA THR A 88 -8.67 16.62 4.40
C THR A 88 -7.16 16.62 4.29
N ILE A 89 -6.46 17.04 5.34
CA ILE A 89 -5.00 17.01 5.41
C ILE A 89 -4.55 15.54 5.56
N ILE A 90 -3.59 15.13 4.74
CA ILE A 90 -2.98 13.81 4.83
C ILE A 90 -2.05 13.75 6.04
N ASP A 91 -2.31 12.81 6.95
CA ASP A 91 -1.38 12.43 8.00
C ASP A 91 -0.31 11.48 7.42
N ILE A 92 0.88 12.02 7.21
CA ILE A 92 2.02 11.27 6.63
C ILE A 92 2.38 10.06 7.50
N ALA A 93 2.34 10.20 8.83
CA ALA A 93 2.66 9.09 9.72
C ALA A 93 1.64 7.95 9.58
N ALA A 94 0.35 8.29 9.39
CA ALA A 94 -0.69 7.32 9.10
C ALA A 94 -0.44 6.60 7.76
N VAL A 95 -0.07 7.34 6.71
CA VAL A 95 0.22 6.74 5.39
C VAL A 95 1.40 5.78 5.47
N VAL A 96 2.50 6.17 6.12
CA VAL A 96 3.68 5.30 6.28
C VAL A 96 3.36 4.05 7.11
N TYR A 97 2.55 4.19 8.16
CA TYR A 97 2.06 3.04 8.92
C TYR A 97 1.27 2.08 8.03
N TRP A 98 0.32 2.59 7.24
CA TRP A 98 -0.48 1.76 6.34
C TRP A 98 0.33 1.19 5.18
N GLN A 99 1.38 1.88 4.74
CA GLN A 99 2.36 1.33 3.80
C GLN A 99 3.08 0.11 4.39
N LEU A 100 3.50 0.17 5.65
CA LEU A 100 4.07 -0.99 6.35
C LEU A 100 3.07 -2.15 6.45
N VAL A 101 1.81 -1.86 6.79
CA VAL A 101 0.74 -2.87 6.82
C VAL A 101 0.51 -3.49 5.43
N ALA A 102 0.64 -2.70 4.36
CA ALA A 102 0.52 -3.18 2.98
C ALA A 102 1.64 -4.18 2.63
N GLU A 103 2.89 -3.88 2.98
CA GLU A 103 4.02 -4.81 2.77
C GLU A 103 3.82 -6.13 3.52
N ILE A 104 3.34 -6.07 4.77
CA ILE A 104 3.02 -7.28 5.56
C ILE A 104 1.92 -8.11 4.90
N ARG A 105 0.82 -7.47 4.48
CA ARG A 105 -0.29 -8.16 3.81
C ARG A 105 0.18 -8.83 2.53
N TRP A 106 0.97 -8.12 1.72
CA TRP A 106 1.47 -8.67 0.48
C TRP A 106 2.46 -9.82 0.71
N ALA A 107 3.34 -9.74 1.69
CA ALA A 107 4.23 -10.84 2.06
C ALA A 107 3.43 -12.11 2.44
N ILE A 108 2.36 -11.97 3.23
CA ILE A 108 1.48 -13.08 3.61
C ILE A 108 0.80 -13.68 2.36
N ILE A 109 0.25 -12.83 1.49
CA ILE A 109 -0.40 -13.27 0.25
C ILE A 109 0.60 -14.01 -0.65
N ALA A 110 1.81 -13.49 -0.81
CA ALA A 110 2.86 -14.09 -1.62
C ALA A 110 3.25 -15.49 -1.12
N LEU A 111 3.39 -15.67 0.19
CA LEU A 111 3.66 -16.98 0.80
C LEU A 111 2.49 -17.94 0.62
N GLN A 112 1.25 -17.49 0.80
CA GLN A 112 0.05 -18.30 0.58
C GLN A 112 -0.09 -18.74 -0.89
N GLN A 113 0.24 -17.87 -1.84
CA GLN A 113 0.24 -18.21 -3.27
C GLN A 113 1.29 -19.28 -3.58
N GLN A 114 2.49 -19.16 -3.03
CA GLN A 114 3.52 -20.18 -3.17
C GLN A 114 3.07 -21.52 -2.56
N GLU A 115 2.48 -21.52 -1.38
CA GLU A 115 1.97 -22.71 -0.72
C GLU A 115 0.92 -23.43 -1.58
N ARG A 116 -0.01 -22.69 -2.17
CA ARG A 116 -1.03 -23.22 -3.10
C ARG A 116 -0.39 -23.86 -4.33
N ALA A 117 0.67 -23.28 -4.89
CA ALA A 117 1.39 -23.86 -6.03
C ALA A 117 2.16 -25.11 -5.65
N LEU A 118 2.79 -25.15 -4.46
CA LEU A 118 3.63 -26.29 -4.04
C LEU A 118 2.82 -27.47 -3.51
N PHE A 119 1.73 -27.21 -2.79
CA PHE A 119 0.97 -28.21 -2.06
C PHE A 119 -0.53 -28.25 -2.40
N GLY A 120 -1.07 -27.18 -3.00
CA GLY A 120 -2.49 -27.05 -3.33
C GLY A 120 -2.88 -27.59 -4.71
N GLY A 121 -1.93 -28.13 -5.49
CA GLY A 121 -2.19 -28.68 -6.81
C GLY A 121 -2.35 -27.63 -7.93
N GLU A 122 -2.10 -26.37 -7.67
CA GLU A 122 -2.11 -25.31 -8.70
C GLU A 122 -0.77 -25.26 -9.43
N THR A 123 -0.76 -25.59 -10.71
CA THR A 123 0.45 -25.64 -11.55
C THR A 123 0.74 -24.28 -12.20
N SER A 124 1.03 -23.25 -11.41
CA SER A 124 1.42 -21.93 -11.91
C SER A 124 2.86 -21.62 -11.45
N LEU A 125 3.74 -21.37 -12.42
CA LEU A 125 5.10 -20.91 -12.12
C LEU A 125 5.10 -19.54 -11.44
N GLU A 126 4.19 -18.65 -11.82
CA GLU A 126 4.02 -17.33 -11.23
C GLU A 126 3.70 -17.44 -9.74
N LEU A 127 2.73 -18.28 -9.37
CA LEU A 127 2.38 -18.53 -7.97
C LEU A 127 3.54 -19.20 -7.21
N ALA A 128 4.25 -20.13 -7.83
CA ALA A 128 5.39 -20.78 -7.19
C ALA A 128 6.54 -19.81 -6.90
N LEU A 129 6.74 -18.80 -7.74
CA LEU A 129 7.78 -17.78 -7.58
C LEU A 129 7.38 -16.65 -6.63
N SER A 130 6.09 -16.46 -6.36
CA SER A 130 5.61 -15.33 -5.53
C SER A 130 6.22 -15.32 -4.13
N GLY A 131 6.47 -16.47 -3.53
CA GLY A 131 7.07 -16.57 -2.19
C GLY A 131 8.48 -15.98 -2.08
N TYR A 132 9.23 -15.89 -3.18
CA TYR A 132 10.54 -15.23 -3.18
C TYR A 132 10.43 -13.71 -2.95
N LEU A 133 9.28 -13.13 -3.26
CA LEU A 133 9.02 -11.72 -3.01
C LEU A 133 8.93 -11.39 -1.51
N ALA A 134 8.68 -12.39 -0.65
CA ALA A 134 8.60 -12.18 0.79
C ALA A 134 9.88 -11.56 1.39
N ALA A 135 11.06 -12.00 0.90
CA ALA A 135 12.33 -11.43 1.36
C ALA A 135 12.51 -9.95 0.94
N GLU A 136 12.01 -9.56 -0.23
CA GLU A 136 12.01 -8.16 -0.66
C GLU A 136 11.08 -7.34 0.24
N MET A 137 9.88 -7.84 0.54
CA MET A 137 8.94 -7.18 1.45
C MET A 137 9.49 -7.04 2.86
N GLU A 138 10.20 -8.06 3.37
CA GLU A 138 10.90 -7.94 4.67
C GLU A 138 11.93 -6.80 4.66
N SER A 139 12.71 -6.68 3.59
CA SER A 139 13.67 -5.56 3.43
C SER A 139 12.95 -4.21 3.40
N ASN A 140 11.85 -4.11 2.66
CA ASN A 140 11.03 -2.90 2.59
C ASN A 140 10.44 -2.53 3.96
N MET A 141 9.93 -3.52 4.71
CA MET A 141 9.41 -3.32 6.06
C MET A 141 10.47 -2.78 7.01
N LEU A 142 11.69 -3.32 6.97
CA LEU A 142 12.80 -2.84 7.80
C LEU A 142 13.20 -1.40 7.44
N ALA A 143 13.22 -1.05 6.16
CA ALA A 143 13.48 0.31 5.71
C ALA A 143 12.41 1.29 6.19
N LEU A 144 11.13 0.92 6.09
CA LEU A 144 10.01 1.73 6.60
C LEU A 144 10.07 1.92 8.11
N ILE A 145 10.36 0.87 8.88
CA ILE A 145 10.51 0.94 10.33
C ILE A 145 11.65 1.90 10.70
N SER A 146 12.81 1.77 10.05
CA SER A 146 13.95 2.66 10.26
C SER A 146 13.61 4.12 9.94
N ALA A 147 12.90 4.36 8.84
CA ALA A 147 12.45 5.69 8.47
C ALA A 147 11.49 6.27 9.53
N MET A 148 10.52 5.49 10.00
CA MET A 148 9.59 5.91 11.05
C MET A 148 10.29 6.24 12.38
N GLU A 149 11.33 5.48 12.75
CA GLU A 149 12.12 5.72 13.96
C GLU A 149 12.99 6.99 13.84
N SER A 150 13.43 7.29 12.62
CA SER A 150 14.18 8.50 12.31
C SER A 150 13.32 9.75 12.17
N GLY A 151 11.99 9.62 12.22
CA GLY A 151 11.04 10.72 12.14
C GLY A 151 10.79 11.19 10.70
N VAL A 152 10.23 10.34 9.85
CA VAL A 152 9.84 10.71 8.47
C VAL A 152 8.89 11.89 8.47
N LYS A 153 9.29 12.97 7.81
CA LYS A 153 8.51 14.21 7.70
C LYS A 153 8.02 14.52 6.30
N GLU A 154 8.54 13.85 5.27
CA GLU A 154 8.35 14.29 3.89
C GLU A 154 7.44 13.38 3.04
N GLY A 155 7.08 12.19 3.50
CA GLY A 155 6.19 11.29 2.79
C GLY A 155 6.57 9.81 2.84
N PRO A 156 5.84 8.95 2.12
CA PRO A 156 6.13 7.52 1.97
C PRO A 156 7.51 7.30 1.35
N VAL A 157 8.18 6.22 1.78
CA VAL A 157 9.53 5.83 1.34
C VAL A 157 9.45 4.74 0.28
#